data_157ababd953db4a93c5edf8bc1e66e49
#
_entry.id   157ababd953db4a93c5edf8bc1e66e49
#
_cell.length_a   1.000
_cell.length_b   1.000
_cell.length_c   1.000
_cell.angle_alpha   90.00
_cell.angle_beta   90.00
_cell.angle_gamma   90.00
#
_symmetry.space_group_name_H-M   'P 1'
#
loop_
_entity.id
_entity.type
_entity.pdbx_description
1 polymer ?
#
loop_
_entity_poly.entity_id
_entity_poly.type
_entity_poly.pdbx_seq_one_letter_code
_entity_poly.pdbx_strand_id
1 'polypeptide(L)'
;MDAKALRHTLGTFATGVCVMTVPDSDHVSGHVLGMTANSFSSVSLDPPLVQWCIDFKAHRYSVYAKAPKFGINILSGKQRELSRRFARENAHIVPEEMLICETHPLRLRGVIGFIACDVYETRPVGDHLVIVGQVTQFDQDAGKTGLTFFKGRYGYIGKTL
;
A
#
# COMPACT_ATOMS: atom_id res chain seq x y z
N MET A 1 -3.24 15.54 -24.67
CA MET A 1 -3.81 15.79 -23.33
C MET A 1 -2.69 16.30 -22.42
N ASP A 2 -2.92 17.34 -21.63
CA ASP A 2 -1.93 17.85 -20.66
C ASP A 2 -1.89 16.93 -19.42
N ALA A 3 -0.81 16.14 -19.31
CA ALA A 3 -0.61 15.19 -18.23
C ALA A 3 -0.48 15.87 -16.84
N LYS A 4 0.00 17.12 -16.79
CA LYS A 4 0.13 17.89 -15.54
C LYS A 4 -1.26 18.35 -15.06
N ALA A 5 -2.07 18.87 -15.96
CA ALA A 5 -3.44 19.25 -15.65
C ALA A 5 -4.28 18.05 -15.20
N LEU A 6 -4.16 16.92 -15.89
CA LEU A 6 -4.83 15.68 -15.50
C LEU A 6 -4.41 15.23 -14.09
N ARG A 7 -3.10 15.21 -13.80
CA ARG A 7 -2.60 14.84 -12.47
C ARG A 7 -3.11 15.76 -11.36
N HIS A 8 -3.23 17.06 -11.63
CA HIS A 8 -3.80 18.01 -10.67
C HIS A 8 -5.29 17.71 -10.42
N THR A 9 -6.04 17.38 -11.47
CA THR A 9 -7.47 17.02 -11.35
C THR A 9 -7.62 15.74 -10.55
N LEU A 10 -6.86 14.68 -10.88
CA LEU A 10 -6.87 13.43 -10.12
C LEU A 10 -6.50 13.64 -8.65
N GLY A 11 -5.57 14.55 -8.36
CA GLY A 11 -5.19 14.92 -7.00
C GLY A 11 -6.31 15.58 -6.17
N THR A 12 -7.43 15.97 -6.77
CA THR A 12 -8.60 16.49 -6.03
C THR A 12 -9.45 15.36 -5.41
N PHE A 13 -9.18 14.12 -5.76
CA PHE A 13 -9.74 12.96 -5.10
C PHE A 13 -8.90 12.63 -3.87
N ALA A 14 -9.42 12.91 -2.68
CA ALA A 14 -8.73 12.62 -1.42
C ALA A 14 -8.66 11.10 -1.22
N THR A 15 -7.46 10.58 -0.94
CA THR A 15 -7.24 9.15 -0.70
C THR A 15 -6.67 8.90 0.69
N GLY A 16 -6.83 7.69 1.18
CA GLY A 16 -5.95 7.15 2.21
C GLY A 16 -4.53 6.95 1.66
N VAL A 17 -3.59 6.63 2.53
CA VAL A 17 -2.21 6.31 2.18
C VAL A 17 -1.86 4.95 2.76
N CYS A 18 -1.34 4.07 1.91
CA CYS A 18 -0.92 2.73 2.29
C CYS A 18 0.57 2.51 2.00
N VAL A 19 1.17 1.56 2.71
CA VAL A 19 2.42 0.91 2.29
C VAL A 19 2.07 -0.51 1.88
N MET A 20 2.36 -0.82 0.62
CA MET A 20 2.27 -2.18 0.08
C MET A 20 3.52 -2.93 0.43
N THR A 21 3.41 -4.07 1.09
CA THR A 21 4.54 -4.90 1.51
C THR A 21 4.52 -6.23 0.78
N VAL A 22 5.69 -6.68 0.35
CA VAL A 22 5.89 -7.98 -0.30
C VAL A 22 7.14 -8.66 0.25
N PRO A 23 7.21 -10.01 0.25
CA PRO A 23 8.47 -10.69 0.49
C PRO A 23 9.50 -10.29 -0.58
N ASP A 24 10.74 -10.03 -0.20
CA ASP A 24 11.80 -9.76 -1.17
C ASP A 24 12.38 -11.09 -1.68
N SER A 25 11.96 -11.48 -2.87
CA SER A 25 12.42 -12.73 -3.51
C SER A 25 13.87 -12.68 -3.99
N ASP A 26 14.44 -11.50 -4.13
CA ASP A 26 15.81 -11.32 -4.65
C ASP A 26 16.86 -11.35 -3.53
N HIS A 27 16.44 -11.39 -2.28
CA HIS A 27 17.32 -11.44 -1.10
C HIS A 27 17.04 -12.66 -0.21
N VAL A 28 18.01 -12.98 0.64
CA VAL A 28 17.93 -14.08 1.61
C VAL A 28 16.67 -13.96 2.46
N SER A 29 16.04 -15.08 2.78
CA SER A 29 14.75 -15.23 3.47
C SER A 29 14.53 -14.25 4.63
N GLY A 30 13.35 -13.63 4.66
CA GLY A 30 12.89 -12.76 5.74
C GLY A 30 12.93 -11.27 5.45
N HIS A 31 13.50 -10.84 4.32
CA HIS A 31 13.45 -9.43 3.92
C HIS A 31 12.08 -9.09 3.32
N VAL A 32 11.57 -7.92 3.65
CA VAL A 32 10.30 -7.38 3.17
C VAL A 32 10.54 -6.03 2.50
N LEU A 33 9.99 -5.85 1.32
CA LEU A 33 9.97 -4.56 0.63
C LEU A 33 8.68 -3.82 0.92
N GLY A 34 8.78 -2.49 1.05
CA GLY A 34 7.63 -1.61 1.18
C GLY A 34 7.61 -0.55 0.09
N MET A 35 6.43 -0.21 -0.41
CA MET A 35 6.19 0.88 -1.34
C MET A 35 4.92 1.64 -0.97
N THR A 36 5.02 2.97 -0.89
CA THR A 36 3.85 3.80 -0.66
C THR A 36 2.95 3.86 -1.89
N ALA A 37 1.68 3.62 -1.67
CA ALA A 37 0.63 3.70 -2.68
C ALA A 37 -0.62 4.37 -2.12
N ASN A 38 -1.37 5.02 -3.00
CA ASN A 38 -2.72 5.54 -2.74
C ASN A 38 -3.74 5.05 -3.78
N SER A 39 -3.35 4.10 -4.62
CA SER A 39 -4.19 3.47 -5.64
C SER A 39 -5.03 2.29 -5.10
N PHE A 40 -4.97 2.04 -3.80
CA PHE A 40 -5.77 1.00 -3.15
C PHE A 40 -7.27 1.27 -3.25
N SER A 41 -8.04 0.24 -3.60
CA SER A 41 -9.50 0.24 -3.47
C SER A 41 -10.05 -1.15 -3.20
N SER A 42 -11.23 -1.21 -2.54
CA SER A 42 -12.02 -2.42 -2.45
C SER A 42 -12.63 -2.76 -3.82
N VAL A 43 -12.83 -4.05 -4.09
CA VAL A 43 -13.45 -4.56 -5.33
C VAL A 43 -14.72 -5.35 -5.01
N SER A 44 -14.66 -6.33 -4.09
CA SER A 44 -15.76 -7.24 -3.79
C SER A 44 -15.68 -7.73 -2.34
N LEU A 45 -16.82 -8.10 -1.79
CA LEU A 45 -16.90 -8.76 -0.48
C LEU A 45 -17.11 -10.27 -0.61
N ASP A 46 -17.63 -10.74 -1.74
CA ASP A 46 -17.82 -12.17 -2.02
C ASP A 46 -17.49 -12.45 -3.50
N PRO A 47 -16.30 -13.05 -3.79
CA PRO A 47 -15.18 -13.25 -2.87
C PRO A 47 -14.60 -11.92 -2.38
N PRO A 48 -13.90 -11.88 -1.24
CA PRO A 48 -13.32 -10.65 -0.70
C PRO A 48 -12.09 -10.25 -1.51
N LEU A 49 -12.25 -9.24 -2.38
CA LEU A 49 -11.21 -8.76 -3.30
C LEU A 49 -10.90 -7.29 -3.09
N VAL A 50 -9.64 -6.97 -3.24
CA VAL A 50 -9.08 -5.61 -3.23
C VAL A 50 -8.15 -5.42 -4.40
N GLN A 51 -7.85 -4.16 -4.79
CA GLN A 51 -6.88 -3.90 -5.86
C GLN A 51 -5.97 -2.71 -5.55
N TRP A 52 -4.85 -2.67 -6.22
CA TRP A 52 -3.94 -1.53 -6.28
C TRP A 52 -3.15 -1.56 -7.59
N CYS A 53 -2.45 -0.45 -7.90
CA CYS A 53 -1.71 -0.32 -9.15
C CYS A 53 -0.24 0.03 -8.88
N ILE A 54 0.67 -0.53 -9.71
CA ILE A 54 2.09 -0.22 -9.70
C ILE A 54 2.55 0.19 -11.10
N ASP A 55 3.28 1.31 -11.19
CA ASP A 55 3.89 1.79 -12.45
C ASP A 55 4.97 0.80 -12.92
N PHE A 56 5.01 0.47 -14.22
CA PHE A 56 6.05 -0.40 -14.82
C PHE A 56 7.46 0.14 -14.62
N LYS A 57 7.62 1.45 -14.42
CA LYS A 57 8.90 2.12 -14.15
C LYS A 57 9.24 2.17 -12.66
N ALA A 58 8.38 1.64 -11.79
CA ALA A 58 8.66 1.63 -10.35
C ALA A 58 9.95 0.86 -10.08
N HIS A 59 10.78 1.40 -9.19
CA HIS A 59 11.96 0.69 -8.73
C HIS A 59 11.54 -0.65 -8.09
N ARG A 60 12.22 -1.75 -8.42
CA ARG A 60 11.87 -3.11 -7.94
C ARG A 60 10.49 -3.61 -8.39
N TYR A 61 9.93 -3.04 -9.49
CA TYR A 61 8.67 -3.49 -10.09
C TYR A 61 8.58 -5.02 -10.21
N SER A 62 9.66 -5.67 -10.67
CA SER A 62 9.69 -7.11 -10.89
C SER A 62 9.41 -7.94 -9.63
N VAL A 63 9.81 -7.45 -8.45
CA VAL A 63 9.55 -8.14 -7.17
C VAL A 63 8.08 -8.07 -6.82
N TYR A 64 7.48 -6.87 -6.92
CA TYR A 64 6.03 -6.70 -6.66
C TYR A 64 5.16 -7.46 -7.67
N ALA A 65 5.54 -7.43 -8.95
CA ALA A 65 4.79 -8.10 -10.02
C ALA A 65 4.79 -9.62 -9.92
N LYS A 66 5.82 -10.20 -9.30
CA LYS A 66 5.98 -11.66 -9.14
C LYS A 66 5.59 -12.16 -7.74
N ALA A 67 5.36 -11.26 -6.80
CA ALA A 67 5.03 -11.64 -5.43
C ALA A 67 3.73 -12.47 -5.41
N PRO A 68 3.70 -13.65 -4.77
CA PRO A 68 2.49 -14.46 -4.69
C PRO A 68 1.49 -13.92 -3.68
N LYS A 69 1.95 -13.03 -2.79
CA LYS A 69 1.17 -12.42 -1.72
C LYS A 69 1.69 -11.03 -1.38
N PHE A 70 0.83 -10.23 -0.81
CA PHE A 70 1.18 -8.87 -0.36
C PHE A 70 0.39 -8.45 0.87
N GLY A 71 0.92 -7.45 1.58
CA GLY A 71 0.24 -6.79 2.69
C GLY A 71 -0.13 -5.35 2.32
N ILE A 72 -1.30 -4.90 2.73
CA ILE A 72 -1.74 -3.51 2.64
C ILE A 72 -1.71 -2.93 4.04
N ASN A 73 -0.81 -1.99 4.29
CA ASN A 73 -0.65 -1.32 5.56
C ASN A 73 -1.24 0.09 5.46
N ILE A 74 -2.45 0.29 6.00
CA ILE A 74 -3.14 1.59 5.99
C ILE A 74 -2.52 2.46 7.08
N LEU A 75 -1.87 3.56 6.66
CA LEU A 75 -1.06 4.37 7.55
C LEU A 75 -1.88 5.26 8.49
N SER A 76 -1.43 5.36 9.73
CA SER A 76 -1.94 6.34 10.69
C SER A 76 -1.43 7.75 10.38
N GLY A 77 -2.14 8.77 10.85
CA GLY A 77 -1.76 10.19 10.68
C GLY A 77 -0.36 10.53 11.23
N LYS A 78 0.18 9.71 12.12
CA LYS A 78 1.54 9.87 12.67
C LYS A 78 2.64 9.30 11.77
N GLN A 79 2.29 8.55 10.70
CA GLN A 79 3.24 7.84 9.85
C GLN A 79 3.59 8.56 8.53
N ARG A 80 3.50 9.89 8.52
CA ARG A 80 3.83 10.71 7.33
C ARG A 80 5.28 10.49 6.85
N GLU A 81 6.24 10.45 7.76
CA GLU A 81 7.66 10.28 7.38
C GLU A 81 7.91 8.85 6.87
N LEU A 82 7.25 7.85 7.43
CA LEU A 82 7.26 6.49 6.91
C LEU A 82 6.75 6.44 5.46
N SER A 83 5.61 7.09 5.19
CA SER A 83 5.07 7.22 3.84
C SER A 83 6.06 7.88 2.88
N ARG A 84 6.71 8.98 3.28
CA ARG A 84 7.68 9.67 2.44
C ARG A 84 8.90 8.81 2.10
N ARG A 85 9.39 8.03 3.06
CA ARG A 85 10.51 7.13 2.84
C ARG A 85 10.17 6.09 1.78
N PHE A 86 9.07 5.37 1.93
CA PHE A 86 8.64 4.35 0.98
C PHE A 86 8.12 4.90 -0.36
N ALA A 87 7.82 6.19 -0.46
CA ALA A 87 7.49 6.84 -1.72
C ALA A 87 8.73 7.16 -2.58
N ARG A 88 9.92 7.27 -1.97
CA ARG A 88 11.15 7.69 -2.65
C ARG A 88 12.07 6.54 -3.01
N GLU A 89 12.15 5.53 -2.17
CA GLU A 89 13.28 4.59 -2.20
C GLU A 89 12.88 3.12 -2.25
N ASN A 90 11.61 2.72 -2.30
CA ASN A 90 11.24 1.30 -2.20
C ASN A 90 12.16 0.56 -1.20
N ALA A 91 12.24 1.09 0.01
CA ALA A 91 13.24 0.69 0.97
C ALA A 91 12.89 -0.66 1.59
N HIS A 92 13.91 -1.42 1.95
CA HIS A 92 13.73 -2.57 2.84
C HIS A 92 13.11 -2.10 4.16
N ILE A 93 12.21 -2.90 4.67
CA ILE A 93 11.61 -2.68 5.98
C ILE A 93 12.59 -3.23 7.01
N VAL A 94 13.00 -2.38 7.95
CA VAL A 94 13.83 -2.83 9.06
C VAL A 94 13.00 -3.57 10.12
N PRO A 95 13.57 -4.56 10.84
CA PRO A 95 12.82 -5.40 11.79
C PRO A 95 12.01 -4.60 12.82
N GLU A 96 12.51 -3.46 13.28
CA GLU A 96 11.85 -2.61 14.27
C GLU A 96 10.54 -1.99 13.77
N GLU A 97 10.35 -1.91 12.44
CA GLU A 97 9.15 -1.38 11.80
C GLU A 97 8.08 -2.44 11.61
N MET A 98 8.49 -3.70 11.60
CA MET A 98 7.57 -4.82 11.49
C MET A 98 6.87 -5.08 12.82
N LEU A 99 5.60 -5.39 12.75
CA LEU A 99 4.98 -6.12 13.84
C LEU A 99 5.49 -7.56 13.74
N ILE A 100 6.33 -7.95 14.69
CA ILE A 100 6.78 -9.34 14.79
C ILE A 100 5.57 -10.18 15.18
N CYS A 101 4.92 -10.72 14.16
CA CYS A 101 3.79 -11.61 14.31
C CYS A 101 3.92 -12.69 13.24
N GLU A 102 4.03 -13.93 13.67
CA GLU A 102 4.15 -15.08 12.75
C GLU A 102 2.96 -15.20 11.79
N THR A 103 1.78 -14.75 12.24
CA THR A 103 0.57 -14.77 11.43
C THR A 103 0.46 -13.61 10.43
N HIS A 104 1.24 -12.51 10.63
CA HIS A 104 1.18 -11.32 9.78
C HIS A 104 2.59 -10.79 9.44
N PRO A 105 3.42 -11.57 8.74
CA PRO A 105 4.83 -11.22 8.51
C PRO A 105 5.03 -9.97 7.65
N LEU A 106 3.98 -9.47 6.98
CA LEU A 106 4.03 -8.29 6.13
C LEU A 106 3.44 -7.04 6.81
N ARG A 107 3.06 -7.12 8.09
CA ARG A 107 2.43 -6.03 8.81
C ARG A 107 3.45 -5.06 9.42
N LEU A 108 3.24 -3.76 9.21
CA LEU A 108 4.00 -2.69 9.86
C LEU A 108 3.41 -2.31 11.22
N ARG A 109 4.27 -1.85 12.13
CA ARG A 109 3.84 -1.31 13.42
C ARG A 109 3.08 0.01 13.24
N GLY A 110 2.09 0.24 14.07
CA GLY A 110 1.44 1.53 14.22
C GLY A 110 0.43 1.90 13.12
N VAL A 111 0.16 1.00 12.17
CA VAL A 111 -0.88 1.19 11.15
C VAL A 111 -2.28 1.17 11.77
N ILE A 112 -3.25 1.78 11.09
CA ILE A 112 -4.65 1.78 11.54
C ILE A 112 -5.43 0.59 10.98
N GLY A 113 -4.96 -0.01 9.89
CA GLY A 113 -5.53 -1.21 9.30
C GLY A 113 -4.47 -2.00 8.57
N PHE A 114 -4.64 -3.30 8.56
CA PHE A 114 -3.81 -4.23 7.83
C PHE A 114 -4.67 -5.24 7.09
N ILE A 115 -4.32 -5.52 5.84
CA ILE A 115 -5.00 -6.52 5.02
C ILE A 115 -3.90 -7.38 4.38
N ALA A 116 -3.93 -8.69 4.63
CA ALA A 116 -3.09 -9.67 3.94
C ALA A 116 -3.85 -10.24 2.76
N CYS A 117 -3.16 -10.40 1.63
CA CYS A 117 -3.75 -10.90 0.41
C CYS A 117 -2.85 -11.92 -0.28
N ASP A 118 -3.46 -12.94 -0.83
CA ASP A 118 -2.88 -13.71 -1.92
C ASP A 118 -3.21 -13.01 -3.25
N VAL A 119 -2.28 -13.04 -4.21
CA VAL A 119 -2.53 -12.46 -5.53
C VAL A 119 -3.56 -13.30 -6.26
N TYR A 120 -4.69 -12.69 -6.61
CA TYR A 120 -5.79 -13.32 -7.33
C TYR A 120 -5.63 -13.19 -8.84
N GLU A 121 -5.31 -11.98 -9.32
CA GLU A 121 -5.13 -11.66 -10.73
C GLU A 121 -4.18 -10.48 -10.90
N THR A 122 -3.45 -10.46 -11.99
CA THR A 122 -2.69 -9.28 -12.42
C THR A 122 -3.00 -8.94 -13.86
N ARG A 123 -3.16 -7.64 -14.19
CA ARG A 123 -3.48 -7.19 -15.54
C ARG A 123 -2.74 -5.91 -15.89
N PRO A 124 -1.99 -5.89 -17.02
CA PRO A 124 -1.44 -4.65 -17.56
C PRO A 124 -2.54 -3.71 -18.02
N VAL A 125 -2.52 -2.45 -17.55
CA VAL A 125 -3.46 -1.40 -17.95
C VAL A 125 -2.72 -0.09 -18.13
N GLY A 126 -2.61 0.41 -19.35
CA GLY A 126 -1.82 1.62 -19.63
C GLY A 126 -0.35 1.42 -19.29
N ASP A 127 0.18 2.28 -18.44
CA ASP A 127 1.56 2.27 -17.95
C ASP A 127 1.72 1.60 -16.56
N HIS A 128 0.67 0.93 -16.09
CA HIS A 128 0.62 0.27 -14.78
C HIS A 128 0.23 -1.21 -14.88
N LEU A 129 0.64 -1.97 -13.87
CA LEU A 129 0.07 -3.28 -13.56
C LEU A 129 -1.00 -3.11 -12.47
N VAL A 130 -2.22 -3.52 -12.76
CA VAL A 130 -3.28 -3.69 -11.75
C VAL A 130 -3.07 -5.04 -11.08
N ILE A 131 -2.98 -5.06 -9.76
CA ILE A 131 -2.84 -6.25 -8.94
C ILE A 131 -4.11 -6.39 -8.11
N VAL A 132 -4.84 -7.47 -8.33
CA VAL A 132 -6.01 -7.86 -7.54
C VAL A 132 -5.58 -8.89 -6.51
N GLY A 133 -5.96 -8.69 -5.26
CA GLY A 133 -5.68 -9.61 -4.18
C GLY A 133 -6.94 -10.15 -3.55
N GLN A 134 -6.94 -11.45 -3.24
CA GLN A 134 -7.94 -12.07 -2.39
C GLN A 134 -7.52 -11.90 -0.94
N VAL A 135 -8.39 -11.29 -0.15
CA VAL A 135 -8.14 -11.05 1.27
C VAL A 135 -8.12 -12.38 2.03
N THR A 136 -7.05 -12.63 2.75
CA THR A 136 -6.87 -13.83 3.60
C THR A 136 -6.95 -13.50 5.07
N GLN A 137 -6.52 -12.31 5.46
CA GLN A 137 -6.57 -11.83 6.85
C GLN A 137 -6.68 -10.31 6.88
N PHE A 138 -7.28 -9.78 7.92
CA PHE A 138 -7.34 -8.32 8.14
C PHE A 138 -7.42 -7.99 9.63
N ASP A 139 -7.02 -6.76 9.96
CA ASP A 139 -7.05 -6.23 11.32
C ASP A 139 -7.16 -4.70 11.27
N GLN A 140 -7.72 -4.09 12.32
CA GLN A 140 -7.88 -2.64 12.43
C GLN A 140 -7.62 -2.13 13.85
N ASP A 141 -7.16 -0.89 13.94
CA ASP A 141 -7.03 -0.12 15.19
C ASP A 141 -7.96 1.10 15.11
N ALA A 142 -9.15 0.98 15.70
CA ALA A 142 -10.17 2.03 15.67
C ALA A 142 -9.79 3.28 16.49
N GLY A 143 -8.74 3.24 17.30
CA GLY A 143 -8.29 4.35 18.16
C GLY A 143 -7.43 5.39 17.46
N LYS A 144 -7.11 5.21 16.17
CA LYS A 144 -6.21 6.10 15.42
C LYS A 144 -6.90 6.73 14.23
N THR A 145 -6.43 7.93 13.85
CA THR A 145 -6.85 8.59 12.59
C THR A 145 -5.95 8.17 11.43
N GLY A 146 -6.52 8.05 10.22
CA GLY A 146 -5.79 7.70 9.00
C GLY A 146 -5.00 8.84 8.40
N LEU A 147 -3.85 8.53 7.78
CA LEU A 147 -3.11 9.45 6.93
C LEU A 147 -3.86 9.60 5.60
N THR A 148 -4.04 10.85 5.16
CA THR A 148 -4.68 11.18 3.88
C THR A 148 -3.73 11.93 2.95
N PHE A 149 -4.01 11.85 1.64
CA PHE A 149 -3.30 12.60 0.61
C PHE A 149 -4.30 13.32 -0.28
N PHE A 150 -4.14 14.64 -0.41
CA PHE A 150 -5.04 15.51 -1.16
C PHE A 150 -4.27 16.66 -1.79
N LYS A 151 -4.44 16.89 -3.09
CA LYS A 151 -3.77 17.98 -3.85
C LYS A 151 -2.26 18.07 -3.59
N GLY A 152 -1.58 16.90 -3.55
CA GLY A 152 -0.13 16.82 -3.32
C GLY A 152 0.31 17.04 -1.87
N ARG A 153 -0.60 17.05 -0.90
CA ARG A 153 -0.32 17.30 0.51
C ARG A 153 -0.85 16.17 1.40
N TYR A 154 -0.10 15.86 2.43
CA TYR A 154 -0.57 14.98 3.49
C TYR A 154 -1.51 15.73 4.44
N GLY A 155 -2.49 14.99 4.93
CA GLY A 155 -3.44 15.44 5.93
C GLY A 155 -3.90 14.28 6.81
N TYR A 156 -4.89 14.53 7.64
CA TYR A 156 -5.59 13.52 8.42
C TYR A 156 -7.08 13.85 8.44
N ILE A 157 -7.90 12.85 8.68
CA ILE A 157 -9.35 13.05 8.82
C ILE A 157 -9.59 13.83 10.11
N GLY A 158 -10.22 14.99 10.01
CA GLY A 158 -10.60 15.84 11.14
C GLY A 158 -11.84 15.31 11.86
N LYS A 159 -12.62 16.20 12.46
CA LYS A 159 -13.90 15.82 13.07
C LYS A 159 -14.84 15.21 12.03
N THR A 160 -15.42 14.06 12.35
CA THR A 160 -16.58 13.52 11.63
C THR A 160 -17.75 14.49 11.76
N LEU A 161 -18.45 14.74 10.67
CA LEU A 161 -19.67 15.57 10.64
C LEU A 161 -20.79 14.86 11.36
#